data_2b6015dc84b2b9701ddf6e2a484d5d5c
#
_entry.id   2b6015dc84b2b9701ddf6e2a484d5d5c
#
_cell.length_a   1.000
_cell.length_b   1.000
_cell.length_c   1.000
_cell.angle_alpha   90.00
_cell.angle_beta   90.00
_cell.angle_gamma   90.00
#
_symmetry.space_group_name_H-M   'P 1'
#
loop_
_entity.id
_entity.type
_entity.pdbx_description
1 polymer ?
#
loop_
_entity_poly.entity_id
_entity_poly.type
_entity_poly.pdbx_seq_one_letter_code
_entity_poly.pdbx_strand_id
1 'polypeptide(L)'
;MKKLERLCCVLMMFLTLVGCSSSTPQTHDVIFQDSIRIDLGDENVNTAEYVKRIDSYPISGSSIDGNKIHVSNITMVCPSLKKGDLEKLGKQELIYTIGDEKYTVEANIVDSVKPVINVKDDSLTFEVGEMKGINNYYSVSDNYDASKNIKVKVKNIDKLNKNKTGTYKLVIKAWDTSGNTASKKLTVIIKDTKKEQEEKQKEEERKKEEEKKKAEEEEKQREAERQQQQQQTAQQSQAPSTNTNNSVSNSPATSNSSSLTQQPSSSTPVTRDYLFSQGYDMSSAPSACQSALMASGRSGSCTPLQDSNGIYLGMRLVLN
;
A
#
# COMPACT_ATOMS: atom_id res chain seq x y z
N MET A 1 23.31 13.15 -78.27
CA MET A 1 23.62 12.60 -79.59
C MET A 1 24.33 11.28 -79.41
N LYS A 2 23.73 10.26 -80.03
CA LYS A 2 24.34 9.04 -80.59
C LYS A 2 24.82 8.01 -79.53
N LYS A 3 24.03 6.92 -79.39
CA LYS A 3 23.97 5.70 -80.19
C LYS A 3 24.95 4.65 -79.67
N LEU A 4 24.40 3.50 -79.11
CA LEU A 4 24.14 2.26 -79.88
C LEU A 4 25.46 1.49 -80.09
N GLU A 5 25.65 0.26 -79.72
CA GLU A 5 25.09 -1.00 -80.20
C GLU A 5 25.74 -2.15 -79.43
N ARG A 6 24.94 -3.11 -78.95
CA ARG A 6 24.90 -4.50 -79.42
C ARG A 6 26.28 -5.11 -79.81
N LEU A 7 26.65 -6.14 -79.06
CA LEU A 7 27.08 -7.36 -79.76
C LEU A 7 26.83 -8.62 -78.93
N CYS A 8 25.92 -9.37 -79.46
CA CYS A 8 25.62 -10.77 -79.16
C CYS A 8 26.79 -11.61 -79.71
N CYS A 9 27.46 -12.42 -78.90
CA CYS A 9 28.26 -13.54 -79.41
C CYS A 9 27.86 -14.80 -78.67
N VAL A 10 27.06 -15.56 -79.43
CA VAL A 10 26.85 -17.00 -79.29
C VAL A 10 28.17 -17.71 -79.53
N LEU A 11 28.64 -18.51 -78.56
CA LEU A 11 29.53 -19.61 -78.89
C LEU A 11 29.07 -20.85 -78.12
N MET A 12 28.47 -21.72 -78.89
CA MET A 12 28.21 -23.15 -78.59
C MET A 12 29.51 -23.95 -78.57
N MET A 13 29.46 -25.03 -77.80
CA MET A 13 30.25 -26.27 -77.78
C MET A 13 31.26 -26.35 -76.63
N PHE A 14 31.19 -27.35 -75.76
CA PHE A 14 31.15 -28.79 -76.00
C PHE A 14 30.64 -29.55 -74.77
N LEU A 15 29.87 -30.56 -75.09
CA LEU A 15 29.37 -31.62 -74.25
C LEU A 15 30.56 -32.40 -73.62
N THR A 16 30.67 -32.42 -72.30
CA THR A 16 31.22 -33.56 -71.57
C THR A 16 30.26 -33.96 -70.50
N LEU A 17 29.54 -35.05 -70.72
CA LEU A 17 28.77 -35.78 -69.73
C LEU A 17 29.73 -36.31 -68.67
N VAL A 18 29.93 -35.54 -67.59
CA VAL A 18 30.32 -36.07 -66.29
C VAL A 18 29.02 -36.11 -65.51
N GLY A 19 28.54 -37.31 -65.25
CA GLY A 19 27.40 -37.53 -64.37
C GLY A 19 27.70 -37.11 -62.94
N CYS A 20 27.52 -35.82 -62.66
CA CYS A 20 27.24 -35.34 -61.33
C CYS A 20 25.75 -35.38 -61.21
N SER A 21 25.24 -36.21 -60.32
CA SER A 21 23.88 -36.10 -59.84
C SER A 21 23.78 -34.75 -59.15
N SER A 22 23.41 -33.71 -59.90
CA SER A 22 23.00 -32.44 -59.31
C SER A 22 21.67 -32.73 -58.61
N SER A 23 21.76 -33.06 -57.35
CA SER A 23 20.58 -32.86 -56.47
C SER A 23 20.28 -31.37 -56.57
N THR A 24 19.19 -31.02 -57.30
CA THR A 24 18.64 -29.67 -57.21
C THR A 24 18.52 -29.34 -55.73
N PRO A 25 19.00 -28.18 -55.28
CA PRO A 25 18.82 -27.80 -53.91
C PRO A 25 17.35 -27.83 -53.60
N GLN A 26 16.96 -28.70 -52.68
CA GLN A 26 15.56 -28.85 -52.29
C GLN A 26 15.25 -27.70 -51.38
N THR A 27 14.67 -26.63 -51.94
CA THR A 27 14.18 -25.50 -51.13
C THR A 27 13.00 -25.93 -50.28
N HIS A 28 13.10 -25.66 -48.98
CA HIS A 28 12.02 -25.99 -48.01
C HIS A 28 11.02 -24.85 -47.91
N ASP A 29 9.75 -25.16 -47.76
CA ASP A 29 8.70 -24.17 -47.45
C ASP A 29 8.64 -23.96 -45.92
N VAL A 30 9.18 -22.84 -45.45
CA VAL A 30 9.22 -22.52 -44.04
C VAL A 30 8.22 -21.41 -43.69
N ILE A 31 7.30 -21.71 -42.81
CA ILE A 31 6.31 -20.73 -42.30
C ILE A 31 6.65 -20.33 -40.87
N PHE A 32 6.87 -19.05 -40.70
CA PHE A 32 7.08 -18.42 -39.41
C PHE A 32 5.79 -17.86 -38.80
N GLN A 33 5.84 -17.42 -37.58
CA GLN A 33 4.77 -16.63 -36.96
C GLN A 33 4.60 -15.30 -37.69
N ASP A 34 3.33 -14.84 -37.81
CA ASP A 34 3.00 -13.62 -38.56
C ASP A 34 3.56 -12.35 -37.94
N SER A 35 3.84 -12.36 -36.63
CA SER A 35 4.44 -11.26 -35.91
C SER A 35 5.28 -11.82 -34.78
N ILE A 36 6.58 -11.61 -34.85
CA ILE A 36 7.54 -12.01 -33.82
C ILE A 36 7.86 -10.77 -32.99
N ARG A 37 7.54 -10.85 -31.71
CA ARG A 37 7.86 -9.81 -30.73
C ARG A 37 8.76 -10.42 -29.68
N ILE A 38 9.87 -9.74 -29.36
CA ILE A 38 10.85 -10.17 -28.36
C ILE A 38 11.00 -9.03 -27.38
N ASP A 39 10.89 -9.33 -26.11
CA ASP A 39 11.08 -8.31 -25.09
C ASP A 39 12.55 -7.90 -24.95
N LEU A 40 12.78 -6.63 -24.80
CA LEU A 40 14.10 -6.05 -24.64
C LEU A 40 14.80 -6.70 -23.44
N GLY A 41 16.01 -7.22 -23.68
CA GLY A 41 16.84 -7.84 -22.64
C GLY A 41 16.37 -9.21 -22.16
N ASP A 42 15.42 -9.86 -22.84
CA ASP A 42 15.01 -11.22 -22.52
C ASP A 42 16.18 -12.19 -22.71
N GLU A 43 16.57 -12.88 -21.65
CA GLU A 43 17.68 -13.84 -21.66
C GLU A 43 17.24 -15.28 -22.02
N ASN A 44 15.93 -15.51 -22.20
CA ASN A 44 15.35 -16.85 -22.40
C ASN A 44 14.65 -17.02 -23.76
N VAL A 45 15.05 -16.26 -24.75
CA VAL A 45 14.41 -16.31 -26.07
C VAL A 45 14.69 -17.62 -26.76
N ASN A 46 13.65 -18.42 -27.00
CA ASN A 46 13.70 -19.62 -27.81
C ASN A 46 13.21 -19.31 -29.23
N THR A 47 14.12 -19.04 -30.14
CA THR A 47 13.80 -18.67 -31.51
C THR A 47 13.17 -19.82 -32.33
N ALA A 48 13.30 -21.07 -31.89
CA ALA A 48 12.67 -22.22 -32.51
C ALA A 48 11.12 -22.16 -32.45
N GLU A 49 10.59 -21.50 -31.40
CA GLU A 49 9.15 -21.35 -31.23
C GLU A 49 8.49 -20.41 -32.26
N TYR A 50 9.28 -19.64 -32.99
CA TYR A 50 8.74 -18.75 -34.05
C TYR A 50 8.51 -19.43 -35.37
N VAL A 51 8.92 -20.70 -35.54
CA VAL A 51 8.65 -21.52 -36.72
C VAL A 51 7.35 -22.28 -36.52
N LYS A 52 6.38 -22.08 -37.41
CA LYS A 52 5.08 -22.76 -37.36
C LYS A 52 5.13 -24.12 -38.11
N ARG A 53 5.82 -24.17 -39.25
CA ARG A 53 5.84 -25.33 -40.12
C ARG A 53 7.08 -25.35 -41.01
N ILE A 54 7.58 -26.52 -41.31
CA ILE A 54 8.58 -26.76 -42.34
C ILE A 54 7.94 -27.80 -43.31
N ASP A 55 7.82 -27.46 -44.56
CA ASP A 55 7.06 -28.24 -45.60
C ASP A 55 5.67 -28.61 -45.09
N SER A 56 5.33 -29.87 -45.01
CA SER A 56 4.07 -30.38 -44.47
C SER A 56 4.09 -30.63 -42.95
N TYR A 57 5.23 -30.42 -42.26
CA TYR A 57 5.41 -30.79 -40.88
C TYR A 57 5.16 -29.59 -39.95
N PRO A 58 4.10 -29.60 -39.14
CA PRO A 58 3.91 -28.59 -38.12
C PRO A 58 4.95 -28.75 -37.01
N ILE A 59 5.43 -27.64 -36.46
CA ILE A 59 6.39 -27.65 -35.36
C ILE A 59 5.66 -27.77 -34.04
N SER A 60 6.12 -28.67 -33.17
CA SER A 60 5.66 -28.87 -31.79
C SER A 60 6.85 -28.86 -30.83
N GLY A 61 6.59 -28.80 -29.53
CA GLY A 61 7.64 -28.84 -28.53
C GLY A 61 8.54 -30.08 -28.60
N SER A 62 8.00 -31.24 -29.03
CA SER A 62 8.79 -32.45 -29.25
C SER A 62 9.71 -32.40 -30.48
N SER A 63 9.51 -31.44 -31.39
CA SER A 63 10.38 -31.19 -32.54
C SER A 63 11.57 -30.30 -32.22
N ILE A 64 11.60 -29.70 -31.05
CA ILE A 64 12.61 -28.68 -30.63
C ILE A 64 13.61 -29.32 -29.69
N ASP A 65 14.90 -29.20 -30.03
CA ASP A 65 16.03 -29.57 -29.18
C ASP A 65 17.03 -28.39 -29.15
N GLY A 66 16.98 -27.63 -28.04
CA GLY A 66 17.78 -26.42 -27.89
C GLY A 66 17.46 -25.38 -28.99
N ASN A 67 18.47 -25.03 -29.77
CA ASN A 67 18.32 -24.14 -30.93
C ASN A 67 18.17 -24.89 -32.26
N LYS A 68 17.64 -26.12 -32.23
CA LYS A 68 17.40 -26.91 -33.45
C LYS A 68 15.97 -27.39 -33.48
N ILE A 69 15.45 -27.48 -34.71
CA ILE A 69 14.15 -28.12 -34.99
C ILE A 69 14.42 -29.35 -35.83
N HIS A 70 13.88 -30.49 -35.42
CA HIS A 70 13.97 -31.76 -36.08
C HIS A 70 12.58 -32.24 -36.52
N VAL A 71 12.37 -32.32 -37.81
CA VAL A 71 11.14 -32.87 -38.39
C VAL A 71 11.47 -33.79 -39.58
N SER A 72 11.00 -35.03 -39.54
CA SER A 72 11.39 -36.05 -40.54
C SER A 72 12.92 -36.17 -40.63
N ASN A 73 13.47 -35.96 -41.80
CA ASN A 73 14.93 -35.94 -42.08
C ASN A 73 15.48 -34.52 -42.19
N ILE A 74 14.71 -33.50 -41.80
CA ILE A 74 15.07 -32.08 -41.87
C ILE A 74 15.54 -31.64 -40.49
N THR A 75 16.70 -30.97 -40.46
CA THR A 75 17.19 -30.28 -39.29
C THR A 75 17.36 -28.80 -39.62
N MET A 76 16.62 -27.94 -38.94
CA MET A 76 16.78 -26.49 -38.98
C MET A 76 17.56 -26.03 -37.80
N VAL A 77 18.59 -25.19 -38.03
CA VAL A 77 19.30 -24.49 -36.96
C VAL A 77 18.71 -23.09 -36.81
N CYS A 78 18.29 -22.80 -35.57
CA CYS A 78 17.68 -21.53 -35.21
C CYS A 78 18.73 -20.56 -34.68
N PRO A 79 18.57 -19.25 -34.88
CA PRO A 79 19.49 -18.25 -34.36
C PRO A 79 19.52 -18.25 -32.83
N SER A 80 20.72 -18.16 -32.23
CA SER A 80 20.86 -17.93 -30.79
C SER A 80 21.04 -16.45 -30.59
N LEU A 81 20.10 -15.82 -29.89
CA LEU A 81 20.17 -14.43 -29.49
C LEU A 81 20.95 -14.29 -28.18
N LYS A 82 21.85 -13.33 -28.14
CA LYS A 82 22.61 -12.95 -26.92
C LYS A 82 22.00 -11.67 -26.36
N LYS A 83 22.26 -11.42 -25.08
CA LYS A 83 21.79 -10.20 -24.41
C LYS A 83 22.11 -8.92 -25.21
N GLY A 84 23.30 -8.80 -25.77
CA GLY A 84 23.69 -7.64 -26.59
C GLY A 84 22.88 -7.45 -27.87
N ASP A 85 22.30 -8.51 -28.41
CA ASP A 85 21.42 -8.46 -29.60
C ASP A 85 20.06 -7.85 -29.27
N LEU A 86 19.66 -7.88 -27.99
CA LEU A 86 18.37 -7.44 -27.47
C LEU A 86 18.42 -6.14 -26.65
N GLU A 87 19.49 -5.34 -26.81
CA GLU A 87 19.65 -4.07 -26.08
C GLU A 87 19.03 -2.86 -26.79
N LYS A 88 18.54 -3.03 -28.02
CA LYS A 88 17.97 -1.94 -28.83
C LYS A 88 16.60 -2.29 -29.33
N LEU A 89 15.69 -1.33 -29.20
CA LEU A 89 14.35 -1.44 -29.76
C LEU A 89 14.36 -1.40 -31.29
N GLY A 90 13.42 -2.10 -31.89
CA GLY A 90 13.20 -2.08 -33.34
C GLY A 90 13.35 -3.44 -34.01
N LYS A 91 13.56 -3.41 -35.31
CA LYS A 91 13.59 -4.58 -36.16
C LYS A 91 14.92 -5.30 -36.04
N GLN A 92 14.83 -6.61 -35.88
CA GLN A 92 15.94 -7.56 -35.82
C GLN A 92 15.71 -8.69 -36.84
N GLU A 93 16.67 -8.94 -37.70
CA GLU A 93 16.60 -10.11 -38.58
C GLU A 93 17.05 -11.37 -37.85
N LEU A 94 16.23 -12.41 -37.94
CA LEU A 94 16.53 -13.75 -37.44
C LEU A 94 16.85 -14.63 -38.65
N ILE A 95 18.03 -15.25 -38.67
CA ILE A 95 18.52 -16.09 -39.75
C ILE A 95 18.50 -17.55 -39.32
N TYR A 96 17.66 -18.35 -39.92
CA TYR A 96 17.56 -19.80 -39.72
C TYR A 96 18.26 -20.50 -40.88
N THR A 97 18.78 -21.71 -40.67
CA THR A 97 19.45 -22.47 -41.76
C THR A 97 18.96 -23.92 -41.79
N ILE A 98 18.76 -24.43 -43.00
CA ILE A 98 18.60 -25.86 -43.27
C ILE A 98 19.69 -26.24 -44.28
N GLY A 99 20.71 -26.97 -43.83
CA GLY A 99 21.91 -27.16 -44.62
C GLY A 99 22.56 -25.81 -44.91
N ASP A 100 22.77 -25.53 -46.22
CA ASP A 100 23.36 -24.28 -46.70
C ASP A 100 22.35 -23.17 -46.99
N GLU A 101 21.07 -23.50 -46.94
CA GLU A 101 19.97 -22.56 -47.24
C GLU A 101 19.66 -21.69 -46.00
N LYS A 102 19.35 -20.41 -46.26
CA LYS A 102 19.03 -19.40 -45.25
C LYS A 102 17.57 -18.94 -45.38
N TYR A 103 16.90 -18.89 -44.27
CA TYR A 103 15.54 -18.40 -44.13
C TYR A 103 15.55 -17.22 -43.15
N THR A 104 15.15 -16.06 -43.63
CA THR A 104 15.20 -14.83 -42.85
C THR A 104 13.78 -14.40 -42.47
N VAL A 105 13.58 -14.05 -41.22
CA VAL A 105 12.33 -13.47 -40.72
C VAL A 105 12.65 -12.27 -39.84
N GLU A 106 11.78 -11.27 -39.86
CA GLU A 106 11.92 -10.07 -39.04
C GLU A 106 11.21 -10.26 -37.70
N ALA A 107 11.94 -10.03 -36.61
CA ALA A 107 11.41 -9.87 -35.27
C ALA A 107 11.41 -8.39 -34.87
N ASN A 108 10.52 -7.99 -33.99
CA ASN A 108 10.47 -6.65 -33.42
C ASN A 108 10.83 -6.70 -31.94
N ILE A 109 11.98 -6.12 -31.60
CA ILE A 109 12.40 -5.96 -30.21
C ILE A 109 11.59 -4.82 -29.62
N VAL A 110 10.88 -5.10 -28.54
CA VAL A 110 9.96 -4.17 -27.87
C VAL A 110 10.28 -4.05 -26.40
N ASP A 111 9.99 -2.90 -25.84
CA ASP A 111 9.97 -2.73 -24.40
C ASP A 111 8.52 -2.84 -23.90
N SER A 112 8.26 -3.87 -23.12
CA SER A 112 6.96 -4.12 -22.49
C SER A 112 6.96 -3.83 -20.98
N VAL A 113 8.09 -3.43 -20.43
CA VAL A 113 8.25 -3.14 -19.01
C VAL A 113 7.70 -1.75 -18.71
N LYS A 114 6.94 -1.64 -17.64
CA LYS A 114 6.35 -0.37 -17.20
C LYS A 114 7.34 0.43 -16.39
N PRO A 115 7.33 1.77 -16.47
CA PRO A 115 8.15 2.58 -15.61
C PRO A 115 7.80 2.37 -14.13
N VAL A 116 8.79 2.48 -13.27
CA VAL A 116 8.64 2.36 -11.82
C VAL A 116 8.54 3.75 -11.21
N ILE A 117 7.52 3.98 -10.39
CA ILE A 117 7.32 5.21 -9.62
C ILE A 117 7.70 4.94 -8.18
N ASN A 118 8.84 5.48 -7.74
CA ASN A 118 9.33 5.37 -6.37
C ASN A 118 8.88 6.59 -5.58
N VAL A 119 8.16 6.37 -4.48
CA VAL A 119 7.84 7.37 -3.47
C VAL A 119 8.49 6.96 -2.15
N LYS A 120 8.96 7.92 -1.37
CA LYS A 120 9.61 7.63 -0.09
C LYS A 120 8.63 6.95 0.86
N ASP A 121 7.39 7.46 0.90
CA ASP A 121 6.29 6.93 1.69
C ASP A 121 4.98 7.15 0.92
N ASP A 122 4.01 6.27 1.06
CA ASP A 122 2.69 6.41 0.44
C ASP A 122 1.85 7.54 1.09
N SER A 123 2.28 8.01 2.27
CA SER A 123 1.70 9.14 2.99
C SER A 123 2.80 10.07 3.49
N LEU A 124 2.75 11.32 3.06
CA LEU A 124 3.68 12.38 3.44
C LEU A 124 2.95 13.40 4.32
N THR A 125 3.56 13.76 5.45
CA THR A 125 3.00 14.76 6.36
C THR A 125 3.93 15.97 6.42
N PHE A 126 3.34 17.17 6.32
CA PHE A 126 4.04 18.46 6.36
C PHE A 126 3.30 19.46 7.25
N GLU A 127 4.03 20.38 7.81
CA GLU A 127 3.46 21.59 8.40
C GLU A 127 3.01 22.57 7.31
N VAL A 128 2.03 23.39 7.63
CA VAL A 128 1.52 24.44 6.73
C VAL A 128 2.67 25.30 6.22
N GLY A 129 2.79 25.41 4.89
CA GLY A 129 3.81 26.19 4.20
C GLY A 129 5.17 25.51 4.01
N GLU A 130 5.46 24.40 4.67
CA GLU A 130 6.78 23.74 4.63
C GLU A 130 6.98 22.81 3.44
N MET A 131 5.90 22.34 2.81
CA MET A 131 5.99 21.45 1.67
C MET A 131 6.67 22.14 0.47
N LYS A 132 7.74 21.53 -0.03
CA LYS A 132 8.37 21.91 -1.31
C LYS A 132 7.50 21.41 -2.49
N GLY A 133 7.98 21.65 -3.72
CA GLY A 133 7.29 21.12 -4.90
C GLY A 133 7.18 19.60 -4.85
N ILE A 134 6.06 19.06 -5.34
CA ILE A 134 5.76 17.61 -5.27
C ILE A 134 6.84 16.73 -5.90
N ASN A 135 7.54 17.23 -6.92
CA ASN A 135 8.60 16.53 -7.63
C ASN A 135 9.81 16.15 -6.74
N ASN A 136 9.91 16.72 -5.54
CA ASN A 136 10.97 16.36 -4.59
C ASN A 136 10.67 15.08 -3.79
N TYR A 137 9.49 14.51 -3.94
CA TYR A 137 9.01 13.40 -3.10
C TYR A 137 8.75 12.11 -3.87
N TYR A 138 9.05 12.09 -5.17
CA TYR A 138 9.04 10.87 -5.96
C TYR A 138 10.17 10.89 -6.98
N SER A 139 10.54 9.71 -7.47
CA SER A 139 11.39 9.52 -8.63
C SER A 139 10.77 8.50 -9.56
N VAL A 140 11.23 8.50 -10.81
CA VAL A 140 10.81 7.53 -11.82
C VAL A 140 12.04 6.89 -12.43
N SER A 141 11.93 5.61 -12.74
CA SER A 141 12.98 4.83 -13.45
C SER A 141 12.31 3.83 -14.37
N ASP A 142 13.09 3.34 -15.32
CA ASP A 142 12.67 2.33 -16.27
C ASP A 142 13.88 1.44 -16.64
N ASN A 143 13.62 0.28 -17.26
CA ASN A 143 14.66 -0.64 -17.70
C ASN A 143 15.41 -0.13 -18.95
N TYR A 144 14.73 0.65 -19.79
CA TYR A 144 15.26 1.17 -21.05
C TYR A 144 15.36 2.69 -21.07
N ASP A 145 14.33 3.38 -20.63
CA ASP A 145 14.25 4.83 -20.69
C ASP A 145 15.03 5.52 -19.57
N ALA A 146 15.87 6.47 -19.95
CA ALA A 146 16.42 7.38 -18.97
C ALA A 146 15.28 8.19 -18.31
N SER A 147 15.38 8.46 -17.00
CA SER A 147 14.32 9.12 -16.21
C SER A 147 13.83 10.45 -16.82
N LYS A 148 14.70 11.20 -17.52
CA LYS A 148 14.37 12.45 -18.22
C LYS A 148 13.41 12.26 -19.40
N ASN A 149 13.35 11.06 -19.98
CA ASN A 149 12.50 10.72 -21.11
C ASN A 149 11.12 10.21 -20.66
N ILE A 150 11.00 9.80 -19.40
CA ILE A 150 9.73 9.32 -18.82
C ILE A 150 8.81 10.53 -18.60
N LYS A 151 7.65 10.50 -19.22
CA LYS A 151 6.62 11.54 -19.03
C LYS A 151 5.89 11.30 -17.72
N VAL A 152 5.74 12.34 -16.90
CA VAL A 152 5.04 12.24 -15.62
C VAL A 152 3.92 13.27 -15.53
N LYS A 153 2.78 12.86 -14.99
CA LYS A 153 1.65 13.74 -14.65
C LYS A 153 1.13 13.40 -13.27
N VAL A 154 1.01 14.41 -12.42
CA VAL A 154 0.38 14.27 -11.11
C VAL A 154 -1.07 14.75 -11.21
N LYS A 155 -2.04 13.85 -11.01
CA LYS A 155 -3.47 14.19 -10.96
C LYS A 155 -3.82 14.78 -9.60
N ASN A 156 -4.82 15.66 -9.59
CA ASN A 156 -5.32 16.41 -8.42
C ASN A 156 -4.27 17.34 -7.78
N ILE A 157 -3.18 17.63 -8.45
CA ILE A 157 -2.16 18.58 -7.96
C ILE A 157 -2.74 19.99 -7.80
N ASP A 158 -3.71 20.37 -8.62
CA ASP A 158 -4.47 21.60 -8.57
C ASP A 158 -5.27 21.77 -7.26
N LYS A 159 -5.64 20.66 -6.63
CA LYS A 159 -6.36 20.64 -5.36
C LYS A 159 -5.44 20.74 -4.15
N LEU A 160 -4.15 20.48 -4.31
CA LEU A 160 -3.17 20.54 -3.23
C LEU A 160 -2.88 21.99 -2.85
N ASN A 161 -3.27 22.36 -1.65
CA ASN A 161 -2.93 23.67 -1.07
C ASN A 161 -2.00 23.48 0.13
N LYS A 162 -0.71 23.74 -0.06
CA LYS A 162 0.31 23.61 0.97
C LYS A 162 0.16 24.59 2.16
N ASN A 163 -0.67 25.63 2.00
CA ASN A 163 -0.93 26.64 3.03
C ASN A 163 -2.26 26.41 3.75
N LYS A 164 -2.92 25.27 3.49
CA LYS A 164 -4.20 24.92 4.13
C LYS A 164 -4.12 23.50 4.69
N THR A 165 -4.51 23.34 5.94
CA THR A 165 -4.62 22.02 6.58
C THR A 165 -5.59 21.13 5.82
N GLY A 166 -5.27 19.84 5.74
CA GLY A 166 -6.12 18.87 5.07
C GLY A 166 -5.37 17.65 4.57
N THR A 167 -6.12 16.68 4.06
CA THR A 167 -5.61 15.47 3.43
C THR A 167 -5.88 15.51 1.93
N TYR A 168 -4.83 15.43 1.14
CA TYR A 168 -4.86 15.53 -0.32
C TYR A 168 -4.45 14.19 -0.93
N LYS A 169 -5.30 13.61 -1.77
CA LYS A 169 -5.04 12.36 -2.47
C LYS A 169 -4.59 12.65 -3.90
N LEU A 170 -3.33 12.39 -4.18
CA LEU A 170 -2.71 12.58 -5.49
C LEU A 170 -2.55 11.23 -6.20
N VAL A 171 -2.46 11.26 -7.53
CA VAL A 171 -2.10 10.09 -8.33
C VAL A 171 -1.00 10.49 -9.30
N ILE A 172 0.19 9.92 -9.12
CA ILE A 172 1.32 10.08 -10.02
C ILE A 172 1.14 9.05 -11.13
N LYS A 173 1.20 9.49 -12.39
CA LYS A 173 1.20 8.63 -13.57
C LYS A 173 2.48 8.86 -14.35
N ALA A 174 3.08 7.79 -14.81
CA ALA A 174 4.29 7.81 -15.64
C ALA A 174 4.07 7.05 -16.94
N TRP A 175 4.70 7.50 -18.02
CA TRP A 175 4.72 6.87 -19.33
C TRP A 175 6.15 6.86 -19.84
N ASP A 176 6.62 5.70 -20.29
CA ASP A 176 7.86 5.57 -21.03
C ASP A 176 7.71 5.98 -22.50
N THR A 177 8.77 5.86 -23.29
CA THR A 177 8.74 6.16 -24.72
C THR A 177 8.08 5.05 -25.54
N SER A 178 8.00 3.84 -25.01
CA SER A 178 7.35 2.67 -25.61
C SER A 178 5.84 2.66 -25.42
N GLY A 179 5.30 3.55 -24.55
CA GLY A 179 3.88 3.70 -24.27
C GLY A 179 3.39 2.90 -23.06
N ASN A 180 4.28 2.19 -22.36
CA ASN A 180 3.89 1.51 -21.13
C ASN A 180 3.59 2.53 -20.03
N THR A 181 2.68 2.19 -19.12
CA THR A 181 2.19 3.15 -18.14
C THR A 181 2.18 2.58 -16.73
N ALA A 182 2.56 3.40 -15.76
CA ALA A 182 2.43 3.12 -14.34
C ALA A 182 1.63 4.19 -13.63
N SER A 183 1.05 3.85 -12.47
CA SER A 183 0.42 4.83 -11.60
C SER A 183 0.62 4.47 -10.13
N LYS A 184 0.87 5.49 -9.31
CA LYS A 184 1.07 5.38 -7.86
C LYS A 184 0.20 6.39 -7.14
N LYS A 185 -0.51 5.97 -6.10
CA LYS A 185 -1.25 6.86 -5.20
C LYS A 185 -0.30 7.44 -4.17
N LEU A 186 -0.50 8.71 -3.84
CA LEU A 186 0.25 9.43 -2.81
C LEU A 186 -0.72 10.26 -1.98
N THR A 187 -0.69 10.08 -0.67
CA THR A 187 -1.44 10.90 0.27
C THR A 187 -0.54 12.01 0.81
N VAL A 188 -1.00 13.25 0.76
CA VAL A 188 -0.30 14.40 1.36
C VAL A 188 -1.19 14.96 2.46
N ILE A 189 -0.65 15.04 3.68
CA ILE A 189 -1.31 15.56 4.87
C ILE A 189 -0.63 16.88 5.24
N ILE A 190 -1.39 17.96 5.26
CA ILE A 190 -0.91 19.26 5.74
C ILE A 190 -1.52 19.51 7.11
N LYS A 191 -0.69 19.72 8.13
CA LYS A 191 -1.05 19.99 9.53
C LYS A 191 -0.65 21.39 9.93
N ASP A 192 -1.27 21.91 10.96
CA ASP A 192 -0.87 23.13 11.67
C ASP A 192 -0.77 22.79 13.15
N THR A 193 0.34 22.17 13.52
CA THR A 193 0.58 21.69 14.88
C THR A 193 0.60 22.85 15.89
N LYS A 194 1.05 24.04 15.48
CA LYS A 194 1.06 25.22 16.37
C LYS A 194 -0.37 25.65 16.70
N LYS A 195 -1.20 25.79 15.69
CA LYS A 195 -2.61 26.16 15.87
C LYS A 195 -3.37 25.13 16.71
N GLU A 196 -3.15 23.84 16.46
CA GLU A 196 -3.77 22.76 17.24
C GLU A 196 -3.35 22.81 18.72
N GLN A 197 -2.08 23.13 18.98
CA GLN A 197 -1.57 23.30 20.37
C GLN A 197 -2.18 24.54 21.05
N GLU A 198 -2.23 25.67 20.35
CA GLU A 198 -2.87 26.90 20.87
C GLU A 198 -4.36 26.69 21.17
N GLU A 199 -5.07 26.01 20.29
CA GLU A 199 -6.50 25.71 20.50
C GLU A 199 -6.71 24.78 21.70
N LYS A 200 -5.85 23.76 21.88
CA LYS A 200 -5.90 22.90 23.07
C LYS A 200 -5.60 23.65 24.37
N GLN A 201 -4.62 24.53 24.35
CA GLN A 201 -4.30 25.36 25.54
C GLN A 201 -5.47 26.28 25.90
N LYS A 202 -6.06 26.97 24.93
CA LYS A 202 -7.23 27.84 25.16
C LYS A 202 -8.43 27.07 25.69
N GLU A 203 -8.65 25.87 25.18
CA GLU A 203 -9.75 25.01 25.64
C GLU A 203 -9.51 24.52 27.08
N GLU A 204 -8.26 24.20 27.43
CA GLU A 204 -7.91 23.81 28.80
C GLU A 204 -8.03 24.97 29.79
N GLU A 205 -7.59 26.18 29.39
CA GLU A 205 -7.77 27.39 30.20
C GLU A 205 -9.25 27.71 30.42
N ARG A 206 -10.07 27.60 29.35
CA ARG A 206 -11.53 27.82 29.47
C ARG A 206 -12.18 26.83 30.41
N LYS A 207 -11.78 25.56 30.38
CA LYS A 207 -12.29 24.54 31.32
C LYS A 207 -11.90 24.81 32.76
N LYS A 208 -10.65 25.25 33.00
CA LYS A 208 -10.18 25.62 34.34
C LYS A 208 -10.93 26.85 34.88
N GLU A 209 -11.22 27.84 34.03
CA GLU A 209 -11.97 29.02 34.44
C GLU A 209 -13.43 28.69 34.77
N GLU A 210 -14.06 27.80 33.95
CA GLU A 210 -15.43 27.34 34.19
C GLU A 210 -15.54 26.53 35.49
N GLU A 211 -14.58 25.63 35.74
CA GLU A 211 -14.50 24.86 37.00
C GLU A 211 -14.33 25.76 38.20
N LYS A 212 -13.45 26.79 38.11
CA LYS A 212 -13.25 27.77 39.17
C LYS A 212 -14.53 28.56 39.49
N LYS A 213 -15.24 29.03 38.45
CA LYS A 213 -16.51 29.74 38.60
C LYS A 213 -17.57 28.88 39.30
N LYS A 214 -17.62 27.59 38.94
CA LYS A 214 -18.54 26.63 39.55
C LYS A 214 -18.21 26.36 41.02
N ALA A 215 -16.95 26.23 41.34
CA ALA A 215 -16.50 26.08 42.72
C ALA A 215 -16.79 27.33 43.57
N GLU A 216 -16.59 28.54 43.05
CA GLU A 216 -16.94 29.79 43.74
C GLU A 216 -18.46 29.95 43.97
N GLU A 217 -19.26 29.48 43.00
CA GLU A 217 -20.73 29.49 43.12
C GLU A 217 -21.23 28.49 44.16
N GLU A 218 -20.67 27.29 44.22
CA GLU A 218 -20.96 26.29 45.27
C GLU A 218 -20.54 26.78 46.65
N GLU A 219 -19.42 27.45 46.76
CA GLU A 219 -18.95 28.01 48.05
C GLU A 219 -19.92 29.10 48.57
N LYS A 220 -20.36 30.00 47.66
CA LYS A 220 -21.37 31.01 48.01
C LYS A 220 -22.70 30.39 48.43
N GLN A 221 -23.13 29.33 47.79
CA GLN A 221 -24.35 28.63 48.19
C GLN A 221 -24.21 27.99 49.57
N ARG A 222 -23.10 27.34 49.87
CA ARG A 222 -22.84 26.73 51.18
C ARG A 222 -22.69 27.80 52.29
N GLU A 223 -22.20 28.97 51.97
CA GLU A 223 -22.10 30.07 52.92
C GLU A 223 -23.48 30.68 53.24
N ALA A 224 -24.32 30.83 52.20
CA ALA A 224 -25.70 31.26 52.37
C ALA A 224 -26.54 30.25 53.20
N GLU A 225 -26.37 28.95 52.97
CA GLU A 225 -27.05 27.91 53.77
C GLU A 225 -26.59 27.93 55.25
N ARG A 226 -25.27 28.15 55.53
CA ARG A 226 -24.79 28.30 56.91
C ARG A 226 -25.39 29.51 57.61
N GLN A 227 -25.53 30.65 56.93
CA GLN A 227 -26.13 31.84 57.48
C GLN A 227 -27.61 31.63 57.80
N GLN A 228 -28.35 30.92 56.96
CA GLN A 228 -29.78 30.55 57.22
C GLN A 228 -29.89 29.60 58.42
N GLN A 229 -29.03 28.59 58.55
CA GLN A 229 -29.05 27.70 59.72
C GLN A 229 -28.71 28.44 61.01
N GLN A 230 -27.79 29.39 61.01
CA GLN A 230 -27.47 30.21 62.20
C GLN A 230 -28.63 31.10 62.61
N GLN A 231 -29.39 31.67 61.67
CA GLN A 231 -30.61 32.46 61.97
C GLN A 231 -31.74 31.62 62.55
N GLN A 232 -31.94 30.38 62.04
CA GLN A 232 -32.90 29.46 62.62
C GLN A 232 -32.57 28.99 64.02
N THR A 233 -31.28 28.76 64.32
CA THR A 233 -30.85 28.37 65.66
C THR A 233 -30.97 29.53 66.66
N ALA A 234 -30.80 30.78 66.23
CA ALA A 234 -31.01 31.97 67.06
C ALA A 234 -32.48 32.26 67.39
N GLN A 235 -33.42 31.88 66.51
CA GLN A 235 -34.85 32.00 66.76
C GLN A 235 -35.41 30.91 67.68
N GLN A 236 -34.78 29.77 67.83
CA GLN A 236 -35.20 28.65 68.66
C GLN A 236 -34.79 28.77 70.11
N SER A 237 -33.91 29.73 70.43
CA SER A 237 -33.43 30.00 71.81
C SER A 237 -34.27 31.01 72.59
N GLN A 238 -35.42 31.45 72.07
CA GLN A 238 -36.36 32.36 72.80
C GLN A 238 -37.77 31.72 72.95
N ALA A 239 -37.84 30.64 73.67
CA ALA A 239 -39.17 30.19 74.22
C ALA A 239 -39.02 29.76 75.69
N PRO A 240 -39.91 30.15 76.57
CA PRO A 240 -39.64 30.13 78.00
C PRO A 240 -39.89 28.74 78.62
N SER A 241 -39.06 28.50 79.64
CA SER A 241 -39.09 27.34 80.54
C SER A 241 -40.51 27.18 81.21
N THR A 242 -41.09 26.02 81.15
CA THR A 242 -41.95 25.53 82.23
C THR A 242 -41.54 24.11 82.62
N ASN A 243 -41.21 24.05 83.90
CA ASN A 243 -40.91 22.83 84.63
C ASN A 243 -42.06 21.82 84.54
N THR A 244 -41.72 20.54 84.51
CA THR A 244 -42.22 19.59 85.46
C THR A 244 -41.44 18.29 85.50
N ASN A 245 -41.07 17.91 86.69
CA ASN A 245 -40.43 16.69 87.15
C ASN A 245 -41.11 15.39 86.71
N ASN A 246 -40.40 14.35 86.45
CA ASN A 246 -40.27 13.14 87.29
C ASN A 246 -39.61 12.02 86.47
N SER A 247 -38.45 11.65 86.86
CA SER A 247 -38.16 10.47 87.73
C SER A 247 -38.02 9.14 86.99
N VAL A 248 -36.85 8.62 87.11
CA VAL A 248 -36.47 7.24 87.47
C VAL A 248 -36.16 6.25 86.33
N SER A 249 -34.91 5.98 86.21
CA SER A 249 -34.23 4.69 86.46
C SER A 249 -33.89 3.81 85.25
N ASN A 250 -32.63 3.55 85.27
CA ASN A 250 -31.89 2.32 84.92
C ASN A 250 -31.31 2.14 83.52
N SER A 251 -30.05 2.38 83.50
CA SER A 251 -29.08 1.57 82.75
C SER A 251 -29.13 0.08 83.13
N PRO A 252 -28.52 -0.89 82.42
CA PRO A 252 -27.30 -0.76 81.66
C PRO A 252 -27.19 -1.60 80.35
N ALA A 253 -26.16 -1.24 79.61
CA ALA A 253 -25.22 -2.10 78.88
C ALA A 253 -25.74 -3.25 78.02
N THR A 254 -25.32 -3.28 76.78
CA THR A 254 -24.28 -4.19 76.35
C THR A 254 -23.94 -3.96 74.89
N SER A 255 -22.64 -3.82 74.71
CA SER A 255 -21.88 -3.98 73.47
C SER A 255 -22.35 -5.14 72.61
N ASN A 256 -22.39 -4.92 71.31
CA ASN A 256 -21.88 -5.95 70.40
C ASN A 256 -21.37 -5.32 69.08
N SER A 257 -20.10 -5.30 69.00
CA SER A 257 -19.32 -5.23 67.80
C SER A 257 -19.61 -6.48 66.96
N SER A 258 -20.09 -6.31 65.73
CA SER A 258 -20.11 -7.36 64.76
C SER A 258 -19.29 -6.91 63.58
N SER A 259 -18.02 -7.28 63.61
CA SER A 259 -17.15 -7.31 62.46
C SER A 259 -17.67 -8.38 61.49
N LEU A 260 -18.19 -7.94 60.34
CA LEU A 260 -18.46 -8.83 59.20
C LEU A 260 -17.16 -8.96 58.42
N THR A 261 -16.48 -10.05 58.68
CA THR A 261 -15.43 -10.63 57.83
C THR A 261 -16.09 -11.01 56.51
N GLN A 262 -15.87 -10.26 55.46
CA GLN A 262 -16.16 -10.73 54.12
C GLN A 262 -15.06 -11.65 53.65
N GLN A 263 -15.43 -12.92 53.54
CA GLN A 263 -14.70 -13.99 52.86
C GLN A 263 -14.54 -13.62 51.39
N PRO A 264 -13.34 -13.80 50.78
CA PRO A 264 -13.15 -13.56 49.37
C PRO A 264 -13.88 -14.65 48.55
N SER A 265 -14.98 -14.27 47.93
CA SER A 265 -15.55 -15.09 46.86
C SER A 265 -14.60 -15.10 45.67
N SER A 266 -14.10 -16.27 45.34
CA SER A 266 -13.35 -16.56 44.15
C SER A 266 -14.23 -16.35 42.91
N SER A 267 -14.34 -15.14 42.42
CA SER A 267 -14.94 -14.85 41.12
C SER A 267 -13.87 -15.08 40.06
N THR A 268 -14.12 -16.00 39.14
CA THR A 268 -13.35 -16.12 37.90
C THR A 268 -13.22 -14.74 37.25
N PRO A 269 -12.02 -14.31 36.83
CA PRO A 269 -11.85 -13.03 36.20
C PRO A 269 -12.65 -12.97 34.91
N VAL A 270 -13.49 -11.95 34.78
CA VAL A 270 -14.27 -11.70 33.54
C VAL A 270 -13.42 -10.87 32.59
N THR A 271 -13.17 -11.40 31.40
CA THR A 271 -12.42 -10.68 30.37
C THR A 271 -13.33 -10.23 29.23
N ARG A 272 -13.11 -9.03 28.69
CA ARG A 272 -13.77 -8.51 27.51
C ARG A 272 -12.80 -7.76 26.62
N ASP A 273 -12.82 -8.07 25.31
CA ASP A 273 -11.94 -7.45 24.33
C ASP A 273 -12.68 -6.37 23.51
N TYR A 274 -11.97 -5.27 23.22
CA TYR A 274 -12.41 -4.15 22.38
C TYR A 274 -11.47 -4.07 21.20
N LEU A 275 -11.76 -4.85 20.14
CA LEU A 275 -10.84 -5.04 19.01
C LEU A 275 -11.16 -4.11 17.85
N PHE A 276 -10.15 -3.75 17.08
CA PHE A 276 -10.32 -3.01 15.82
C PHE A 276 -11.16 -3.77 14.80
N SER A 277 -11.07 -5.12 14.80
CA SER A 277 -11.95 -5.99 14.00
C SER A 277 -13.44 -5.90 14.37
N GLN A 278 -13.74 -5.36 15.54
CA GLN A 278 -15.12 -5.13 16.04
C GLN A 278 -15.60 -3.70 15.81
N GLY A 279 -14.85 -2.88 15.04
CA GLY A 279 -15.22 -1.50 14.72
C GLY A 279 -14.65 -0.44 15.67
N TYR A 280 -13.84 -0.82 16.64
CA TYR A 280 -13.09 0.14 17.45
C TYR A 280 -11.87 0.66 16.70
N ASP A 281 -11.29 1.78 17.15
CA ASP A 281 -10.04 2.36 16.65
C ASP A 281 -9.07 2.66 17.79
N MET A 282 -7.91 3.26 17.48
CA MET A 282 -6.88 3.56 18.48
C MET A 282 -7.32 4.54 19.58
N SER A 283 -8.36 5.34 19.34
CA SER A 283 -8.92 6.30 20.30
C SER A 283 -10.13 5.75 21.06
N SER A 284 -10.99 5.01 20.36
CA SER A 284 -12.25 4.49 20.92
C SER A 284 -12.07 3.20 21.74
N ALA A 285 -11.11 2.34 21.41
CA ALA A 285 -10.87 1.10 22.17
C ALA A 285 -10.46 1.36 23.64
N PRO A 286 -9.48 2.26 23.94
CA PRO A 286 -9.14 2.61 25.32
C PRO A 286 -10.30 3.23 26.08
N SER A 287 -11.03 4.16 25.46
CA SER A 287 -12.17 4.86 26.07
C SER A 287 -13.30 3.90 26.39
N ALA A 288 -13.65 2.98 25.49
CA ALA A 288 -14.66 1.97 25.70
C ALA A 288 -14.29 1.00 26.82
N CYS A 289 -13.04 0.55 26.86
CA CYS A 289 -12.53 -0.31 27.94
C CYS A 289 -12.63 0.39 29.31
N GLN A 290 -12.18 1.64 29.39
CA GLN A 290 -12.20 2.42 30.64
C GLN A 290 -13.61 2.71 31.12
N SER A 291 -14.52 3.05 30.22
CA SER A 291 -15.95 3.26 30.54
C SER A 291 -16.59 1.98 31.08
N ALA A 292 -16.29 0.82 30.49
CA ALA A 292 -16.80 -0.45 30.97
C ALA A 292 -16.22 -0.87 32.32
N LEU A 293 -14.92 -0.56 32.58
CA LEU A 293 -14.31 -0.78 33.88
C LEU A 293 -15.01 0.04 34.96
N MET A 294 -15.23 1.33 34.73
CA MET A 294 -15.94 2.22 35.67
C MET A 294 -17.39 1.78 35.87
N ALA A 295 -18.10 1.44 34.83
CA ALA A 295 -19.51 0.99 34.90
C ALA A 295 -19.67 -0.35 35.62
N SER A 296 -18.62 -1.18 35.69
CA SER A 296 -18.65 -2.50 36.34
C SER A 296 -18.71 -2.41 37.88
N GLY A 297 -18.25 -1.30 38.48
CA GLY A 297 -18.08 -1.16 39.92
C GLY A 297 -17.08 -2.13 40.56
N ARG A 298 -16.31 -2.90 39.73
CA ARG A 298 -15.33 -3.91 40.15
C ARG A 298 -13.91 -3.37 39.97
N SER A 299 -12.97 -3.95 40.72
CA SER A 299 -11.56 -3.73 40.42
C SER A 299 -11.16 -4.46 39.14
N GLY A 300 -10.25 -3.87 38.36
CA GLY A 300 -9.81 -4.46 37.12
C GLY A 300 -8.77 -3.60 36.40
N SER A 301 -8.39 -4.00 35.20
CA SER A 301 -7.44 -3.27 34.37
C SER A 301 -7.81 -3.34 32.89
N CYS A 302 -7.40 -2.30 32.16
CA CYS A 302 -7.43 -2.23 30.70
C CYS A 302 -6.00 -2.36 30.16
N THR A 303 -5.70 -3.43 29.43
CA THR A 303 -4.37 -3.69 28.87
C THR A 303 -4.41 -3.72 27.35
N PRO A 304 -3.36 -3.19 26.67
CA PRO A 304 -3.29 -3.28 25.21
C PRO A 304 -3.10 -4.72 24.75
N LEU A 305 -3.85 -5.11 23.70
CA LEU A 305 -3.69 -6.38 23.00
C LEU A 305 -2.81 -6.18 21.78
N GLN A 306 -1.84 -7.08 21.59
CA GLN A 306 -0.95 -7.10 20.44
C GLN A 306 -0.91 -8.51 19.85
N ASP A 307 -0.64 -8.62 18.53
CA ASP A 307 -0.36 -9.90 17.90
C ASP A 307 1.08 -10.37 18.15
N SER A 308 1.45 -11.53 17.59
CA SER A 308 2.79 -12.10 17.69
C SER A 308 3.91 -11.24 17.07
N ASN A 309 3.55 -10.25 16.24
CA ASN A 309 4.45 -9.30 15.59
C ASN A 309 4.49 -7.94 16.30
N GLY A 310 3.80 -7.79 17.42
CA GLY A 310 3.72 -6.56 18.19
C GLY A 310 2.73 -5.53 17.63
N ILE A 311 1.87 -5.93 16.67
CA ILE A 311 0.85 -5.04 16.09
C ILE A 311 -0.29 -4.90 17.11
N TYR A 312 -0.65 -3.65 17.44
CA TYR A 312 -1.73 -3.32 18.36
C TYR A 312 -3.10 -3.66 17.75
N LEU A 313 -3.85 -4.51 18.42
CA LEU A 313 -5.15 -5.04 17.96
C LEU A 313 -6.35 -4.41 18.68
N GLY A 314 -6.17 -3.77 19.83
CA GLY A 314 -7.21 -3.21 20.66
C GLY A 314 -6.89 -3.28 22.15
N MET A 315 -7.93 -3.24 23.01
CA MET A 315 -7.78 -3.27 24.48
C MET A 315 -8.50 -4.49 25.07
N ARG A 316 -7.93 -5.03 26.15
CA ARG A 316 -8.54 -6.08 26.97
C ARG A 316 -8.90 -5.53 28.35
N LEU A 317 -10.18 -5.66 28.73
CA LEU A 317 -10.68 -5.46 30.08
C LEU A 317 -10.55 -6.76 30.86
N VAL A 318 -9.96 -6.70 32.03
CA VAL A 318 -9.92 -7.80 33.03
C VAL A 318 -10.56 -7.29 34.30
N LEU A 319 -11.64 -7.91 34.75
CA LEU A 319 -12.32 -7.60 36.02
C LEU A 319 -11.99 -8.71 37.03
N ASN A 320 -11.60 -8.30 38.23
CA ASN A 320 -11.27 -9.19 39.35
C ASN A 320 -12.48 -9.36 40.29
#